data_0f09deb4aaa9c0b86328fbaccb1275ee
#
_entry.id   0f09deb4aaa9c0b86328fbaccb1275ee
#
_cell.length_a   1.000
_cell.length_b   1.000
_cell.length_c   1.000
_cell.angle_alpha   90.00
_cell.angle_beta   90.00
_cell.angle_gamma   90.00
#
_symmetry.space_group_name_H-M   'P 1'
#
loop_
_entity.id
_entity.type
_entity.pdbx_description
1 polymer ?
#
loop_
_entity_poly.entity_id
_entity_poly.type
_entity_poly.pdbx_seq_one_letter_code
_entity_poly.pdbx_strand_id
1 'polypeptide(L)'
;MAGYRGHITLAVIFGALLVIGLAYSSIMAGASIEERVVKGAVIIWLAVIFALFPDIDIKSKGQLLFYRLFFLLDLLLLLGGRTEEAALLGFLALIPILSRHRGWTHTVWAMLLIPLPILAGPIYFAKASTAVGLPYYLGAVSGYLSHLIADGTIRRRGFWWWW
;
A
#
# COMPACT_ATOMS: atom_id res chain seq x y z
N MET A 1 5.06 20.78 -0.04
CA MET A 1 4.70 19.48 -0.62
C MET A 1 5.98 18.78 -0.98
N ALA A 2 6.12 17.56 -0.56
CA ALA A 2 7.26 16.75 -0.96
C ALA A 2 7.08 16.35 -2.44
N GLY A 3 8.18 16.38 -3.22
CA GLY A 3 8.13 15.86 -4.57
C GLY A 3 8.12 14.32 -4.57
N TYR A 4 7.85 13.69 -5.71
CA TYR A 4 7.84 12.24 -5.93
C TYR A 4 8.98 11.49 -5.22
N ARG A 5 10.24 12.00 -5.32
CA ARG A 5 11.38 11.38 -4.63
C ARG A 5 11.28 11.45 -3.11
N GLY A 6 10.73 12.55 -2.58
CA GLY A 6 10.54 12.71 -1.14
C GLY A 6 9.52 11.71 -0.58
N HIS A 7 8.41 11.48 -1.29
CA HIS A 7 7.42 10.47 -0.90
C HIS A 7 8.02 9.06 -0.87
N ILE A 8 8.81 8.68 -1.90
CA ILE A 8 9.49 7.38 -1.93
C ILE A 8 10.48 7.25 -0.76
N THR A 9 11.32 8.25 -0.53
CA THR A 9 12.32 8.21 0.55
C THR A 9 11.64 8.02 1.92
N LEU A 10 10.60 8.80 2.21
CA LEU A 10 9.84 8.67 3.46
C LEU A 10 9.15 7.31 3.57
N ALA A 11 8.58 6.79 2.48
CA ALA A 11 7.96 5.46 2.47
C ALA A 11 8.97 4.36 2.80
N VAL A 12 10.17 4.41 2.24
CA VAL A 12 11.24 3.45 2.55
C VAL A 12 11.64 3.55 4.03
N ILE A 13 11.77 4.75 4.58
CA ILE A 13 12.08 4.95 6.01
C ILE A 13 10.97 4.36 6.89
N PHE A 14 9.70 4.69 6.63
CA PHE A 14 8.57 4.19 7.40
C PHE A 14 8.43 2.66 7.28
N GLY A 15 8.59 2.11 6.07
CA GLY A 15 8.58 0.68 5.84
C GLY A 15 9.71 -0.04 6.56
N ALA A 16 10.93 0.50 6.53
CA ALA A 16 12.08 -0.07 7.24
C ALA A 16 11.89 -0.04 8.76
N LEU A 17 11.40 1.06 9.32
CA LEU A 17 11.08 1.16 10.75
C LEU A 17 10.01 0.13 11.16
N LEU A 18 8.98 -0.05 10.33
CA LEU A 18 7.97 -1.08 10.56
C LEU A 18 8.57 -2.49 10.53
N VAL A 19 9.43 -2.80 9.54
CA VAL A 19 10.10 -4.10 9.44
C VAL A 19 10.96 -4.37 10.67
N ILE A 20 11.72 -3.38 11.15
CA ILE A 20 12.49 -3.48 12.38
C ILE A 20 11.56 -3.79 13.57
N GLY A 21 10.47 -3.03 13.73
CA GLY A 21 9.50 -3.29 14.80
C GLY A 21 8.88 -4.69 14.73
N LEU A 22 8.50 -5.15 13.53
CA LEU A 22 7.94 -6.48 13.32
C LEU A 22 8.97 -7.62 13.56
N ALA A 23 10.26 -7.38 13.32
CA ALA A 23 11.32 -8.36 13.56
C ALA A 23 11.41 -8.77 15.04
N TYR A 24 11.04 -7.86 15.94
CA TYR A 24 10.98 -8.12 17.40
C TYR A 24 9.60 -8.60 17.89
N SER A 25 8.62 -8.72 16.99
CA SER A 25 7.26 -9.15 17.32
C SER A 25 7.06 -10.65 17.12
N SER A 26 5.97 -11.18 17.71
CA SER A 26 5.53 -12.56 17.49
C SER A 26 5.17 -12.87 16.01
N ILE A 27 4.90 -11.86 15.20
CA ILE A 27 4.55 -11.99 13.78
C ILE A 27 5.70 -12.60 12.96
N MET A 28 6.95 -12.28 13.34
CA MET A 28 8.16 -12.84 12.70
C MET A 28 8.89 -13.87 13.56
N ALA A 29 8.33 -14.24 14.71
CA ALA A 29 8.88 -15.28 15.56
C ALA A 29 8.89 -16.63 14.82
N GLY A 30 10.02 -17.34 14.86
CA GLY A 30 10.18 -18.64 14.19
C GLY A 30 10.44 -18.59 12.69
N ALA A 31 10.35 -17.43 12.05
CA ALA A 31 10.71 -17.28 10.63
C ALA A 31 12.24 -17.35 10.43
N SER A 32 12.68 -18.04 9.38
CA SER A 32 14.09 -18.06 8.97
C SER A 32 14.57 -16.66 8.56
N ILE A 33 15.90 -16.45 8.49
CA ILE A 33 16.47 -15.18 8.04
C ILE A 33 16.00 -14.87 6.62
N GLU A 34 16.00 -15.86 5.75
CA GLU A 34 15.55 -15.72 4.35
C GLU A 34 14.09 -15.25 4.26
N GLU A 35 13.18 -15.91 5.01
CA GLU A 35 11.78 -15.52 5.07
C GLU A 35 11.59 -14.10 5.62
N ARG A 36 12.37 -13.69 6.62
CA ARG A 36 12.32 -12.32 7.17
C ARG A 36 12.77 -11.29 6.15
N VAL A 37 13.83 -11.58 5.38
CA VAL A 37 14.32 -10.70 4.31
C VAL A 37 13.26 -10.55 3.22
N VAL A 38 12.68 -11.65 2.74
CA VAL A 38 11.64 -11.61 1.71
C VAL A 38 10.40 -10.86 2.20
N LYS A 39 9.89 -11.17 3.39
CA LYS A 39 8.76 -10.46 3.98
C LYS A 39 9.05 -8.97 4.16
N GLY A 40 10.24 -8.63 4.67
CA GLY A 40 10.66 -7.24 4.83
C GLY A 40 10.73 -6.48 3.51
N ALA A 41 11.28 -7.08 2.47
CA ALA A 41 11.34 -6.49 1.14
C ALA A 41 9.94 -6.22 0.57
N VAL A 42 9.00 -7.17 0.72
CA VAL A 42 7.60 -7.00 0.27
C VAL A 42 6.91 -5.89 1.07
N ILE A 43 7.11 -5.81 2.39
CA ILE A 43 6.54 -4.75 3.23
C ILE A 43 7.03 -3.37 2.78
N ILE A 44 8.34 -3.20 2.55
CA ILE A 44 8.90 -1.93 2.08
C ILE A 44 8.38 -1.59 0.68
N TRP A 45 8.29 -2.57 -0.21
CA TRP A 45 7.75 -2.39 -1.55
C TRP A 45 6.29 -1.92 -1.53
N LEU A 46 5.45 -2.53 -0.69
CA LEU A 46 4.07 -2.09 -0.48
C LEU A 46 4.01 -0.68 0.11
N ALA A 47 4.88 -0.34 1.06
CA ALA A 47 4.95 1.01 1.59
C ALA A 47 5.23 2.04 0.48
N VAL A 48 6.15 1.75 -0.44
CA VAL A 48 6.46 2.64 -1.58
C VAL A 48 5.25 2.78 -2.52
N ILE A 49 4.59 1.69 -2.88
CA ILE A 49 3.41 1.73 -3.76
C ILE A 49 2.29 2.57 -3.12
N PHE A 50 1.98 2.31 -1.85
CA PHE A 50 0.88 2.99 -1.18
C PHE A 50 1.22 4.44 -0.79
N ALA A 51 2.50 4.80 -0.70
CA ALA A 51 2.90 6.21 -0.60
C ALA A 51 2.70 6.99 -1.92
N LEU A 52 2.65 6.33 -3.05
CA LEU A 52 2.37 6.96 -4.34
C LEU A 52 0.86 7.01 -4.66
N PHE A 53 0.07 6.19 -3.98
CA PHE A 53 -1.35 6.02 -4.27
C PHE A 53 -2.18 7.32 -4.17
N PRO A 54 -2.03 8.20 -3.16
CA PRO A 54 -2.84 9.41 -3.06
C PRO A 54 -2.71 10.37 -4.26
N ASP A 55 -1.56 10.37 -4.93
CA ASP A 55 -1.24 11.25 -6.07
C ASP A 55 -1.44 10.58 -7.44
N ILE A 56 -2.13 9.43 -7.50
CA ILE A 56 -2.36 8.71 -8.76
C ILE A 56 -3.38 9.41 -9.65
N ASP A 57 -4.22 10.25 -9.08
CA ASP A 57 -5.24 11.04 -9.78
C ASP A 57 -4.66 12.15 -10.67
N ILE A 58 -3.39 12.49 -10.51
CA ILE A 58 -2.70 13.50 -11.33
C ILE A 58 -1.71 12.86 -12.31
N LYS A 59 -1.57 13.49 -13.49
CA LYS A 59 -0.56 13.10 -14.49
C LYS A 59 0.85 13.31 -13.91
N SER A 60 1.37 12.30 -13.27
CA SER A 60 2.66 12.31 -12.58
C SER A 60 3.51 11.09 -12.94
N LYS A 61 4.82 11.18 -12.65
CA LYS A 61 5.70 10.00 -12.77
C LYS A 61 5.28 8.88 -11.81
N GLY A 62 4.70 9.25 -10.66
CA GLY A 62 4.15 8.30 -9.69
C GLY A 62 2.96 7.54 -10.26
N GLN A 63 2.02 8.22 -10.90
CA GLN A 63 0.89 7.60 -11.59
C GLN A 63 1.36 6.58 -12.64
N LEU A 64 2.30 6.99 -13.52
CA LEU A 64 2.82 6.11 -14.56
C LEU A 64 3.49 4.86 -13.98
N LEU A 65 4.30 5.02 -12.92
CA LEU A 65 4.94 3.91 -12.24
C LEU A 65 3.90 2.98 -11.61
N PHE A 66 2.92 3.53 -10.92
CA PHE A 66 1.85 2.76 -10.29
C PHE A 66 1.12 1.89 -11.32
N TYR A 67 0.61 2.49 -12.41
CA TYR A 67 -0.12 1.71 -13.41
C TYR A 67 0.74 0.68 -14.13
N ARG A 68 2.03 0.93 -14.33
CA ARG A 68 2.96 -0.07 -14.88
C ARG A 68 3.13 -1.26 -13.94
N LEU A 69 3.30 -1.02 -12.64
CA LEU A 69 3.44 -2.07 -11.64
C LEU A 69 2.14 -2.88 -11.48
N PHE A 70 1.00 -2.19 -11.44
CA PHE A 70 -0.31 -2.84 -11.37
C PHE A 70 -0.59 -3.68 -12.63
N PHE A 71 -0.32 -3.15 -13.81
CA PHE A 71 -0.47 -3.89 -15.07
C PHE A 71 0.41 -5.14 -15.12
N LEU A 72 1.67 -5.02 -14.70
CA LEU A 72 2.58 -6.18 -14.66
C LEU A 72 2.08 -7.23 -13.67
N LEU A 73 1.66 -6.83 -12.49
CA LEU A 73 1.12 -7.75 -11.49
C LEU A 73 -0.17 -8.42 -11.98
N ASP A 74 -1.08 -7.64 -12.59
CA ASP A 74 -2.33 -8.14 -13.15
C ASP A 74 -2.06 -9.18 -14.24
N LEU A 75 -1.12 -8.89 -15.15
CA LEU A 75 -0.68 -9.82 -16.19
C LEU A 75 -0.11 -11.11 -15.58
N LEU A 76 0.71 -11.03 -14.54
CA LEU A 76 1.26 -12.20 -13.86
C LEU A 76 0.17 -13.05 -13.20
N LEU A 77 -0.84 -12.42 -12.59
CA LEU A 77 -2.00 -13.11 -12.03
C LEU A 77 -2.80 -13.84 -13.13
N LEU A 78 -3.07 -13.18 -14.25
CA LEU A 78 -3.78 -13.77 -15.39
C LEU A 78 -3.01 -14.96 -15.99
N LEU A 79 -1.71 -14.83 -16.20
CA LEU A 79 -0.85 -15.91 -16.70
C LEU A 79 -0.75 -17.08 -15.70
N GLY A 80 -0.88 -16.80 -14.40
CA GLY A 80 -0.95 -17.80 -13.34
C GLY A 80 -2.35 -18.44 -13.17
N GLY A 81 -3.33 -18.09 -14.00
CA GLY A 81 -4.71 -18.58 -13.89
C GLY A 81 -5.52 -17.98 -12.73
N ARG A 82 -5.01 -16.94 -12.09
CA ARG A 82 -5.64 -16.29 -10.93
C ARG A 82 -6.57 -15.16 -11.37
N THR A 83 -7.61 -15.51 -12.11
CA THR A 83 -8.50 -14.55 -12.76
C THR A 83 -9.33 -13.72 -11.78
N GLU A 84 -9.73 -14.28 -10.64
CA GLU A 84 -10.50 -13.55 -9.62
C GLU A 84 -9.66 -12.46 -8.94
N GLU A 85 -8.41 -12.79 -8.59
CA GLU A 85 -7.49 -11.83 -8.00
C GLU A 85 -7.08 -10.74 -9.01
N ALA A 86 -6.89 -11.12 -10.28
CA ALA A 86 -6.64 -10.17 -11.36
C ALA A 86 -7.84 -9.22 -11.53
N ALA A 87 -9.06 -9.72 -11.59
CA ALA A 87 -10.27 -8.90 -11.68
C ALA A 87 -10.39 -7.92 -10.49
N LEU A 88 -10.10 -8.38 -9.28
CA LEU A 88 -10.10 -7.53 -8.08
C LEU A 88 -9.01 -6.44 -8.18
N LEU A 89 -7.80 -6.81 -8.60
CA LEU A 89 -6.69 -5.87 -8.76
C LEU A 89 -7.01 -4.80 -9.81
N GLY A 90 -7.53 -5.21 -10.98
CA GLY A 90 -7.96 -4.30 -12.04
C GLY A 90 -9.06 -3.35 -11.58
N PHE A 91 -10.05 -3.84 -10.82
CA PHE A 91 -11.07 -3.00 -10.21
C PHE A 91 -10.48 -1.97 -9.25
N LEU A 92 -9.56 -2.38 -8.38
CA LEU A 92 -8.87 -1.47 -7.45
C LEU A 92 -8.04 -0.39 -8.17
N ALA A 93 -7.45 -0.74 -9.32
CA ALA A 93 -6.71 0.22 -10.16
C ALA A 93 -7.60 1.31 -10.77
N LEU A 94 -8.91 1.09 -10.90
CA LEU A 94 -9.86 2.09 -11.41
C LEU A 94 -10.25 3.13 -10.35
N ILE A 95 -10.18 2.79 -9.06
CA ILE A 95 -10.64 3.65 -7.96
C ILE A 95 -9.99 5.04 -8.01
N PRO A 96 -8.67 5.19 -8.20
CA PRO A 96 -8.03 6.50 -8.28
C PRO A 96 -8.51 7.36 -9.45
N ILE A 97 -8.88 6.74 -10.58
CA ILE A 97 -9.35 7.45 -11.78
C ILE A 97 -10.68 8.16 -11.49
N LEU A 98 -11.50 7.60 -10.62
CA LEU A 98 -12.79 8.13 -10.22
C LEU A 98 -12.69 9.21 -9.13
N SER A 99 -11.48 9.47 -8.61
CA SER A 99 -11.26 10.44 -7.54
C SER A 99 -10.97 11.84 -8.09
N ARG A 100 -11.44 12.88 -7.36
CA ARG A 100 -11.03 14.26 -7.61
C ARG A 100 -9.69 14.52 -6.94
N HIS A 101 -8.81 15.27 -7.60
CA HIS A 101 -7.51 15.64 -7.06
C HIS A 101 -7.62 16.22 -5.64
N ARG A 102 -6.83 15.67 -4.71
CA ARG A 102 -6.85 15.98 -3.28
C ARG A 102 -8.20 15.77 -2.60
N GLY A 103 -9.03 14.90 -3.14
CA GLY A 103 -10.29 14.51 -2.57
C GLY A 103 -10.12 13.49 -1.43
N TRP A 104 -11.01 12.52 -1.41
CA TRP A 104 -11.06 11.47 -0.38
C TRP A 104 -9.79 10.63 -0.27
N THR A 105 -8.98 10.50 -1.35
CA THR A 105 -7.69 9.78 -1.33
C THR A 105 -6.68 10.35 -0.34
N HIS A 106 -6.79 11.63 0.03
CA HIS A 106 -5.91 12.27 1.01
C HIS A 106 -6.50 12.27 2.44
N THR A 107 -7.32 11.28 2.77
CA THR A 107 -7.94 11.12 4.09
C THR A 107 -7.39 9.94 4.86
N VAL A 108 -7.51 9.97 6.19
CA VAL A 108 -7.14 8.84 7.07
C VAL A 108 -8.02 7.62 6.78
N TRP A 109 -9.27 7.82 6.39
CA TRP A 109 -10.17 6.72 6.01
C TRP A 109 -9.69 5.99 4.77
N ALA A 110 -9.27 6.72 3.72
CA ALA A 110 -8.69 6.12 2.53
C ALA A 110 -7.42 5.33 2.87
N MET A 111 -6.56 5.87 3.74
CA MET A 111 -5.36 5.18 4.21
C MET A 111 -5.67 3.82 4.86
N LEU A 112 -6.78 3.70 5.58
CA LEU A 112 -7.17 2.44 6.22
C LEU A 112 -7.94 1.50 5.29
N LEU A 113 -8.83 2.04 4.46
CA LEU A 113 -9.76 1.24 3.64
C LEU A 113 -9.13 0.74 2.33
N ILE A 114 -8.30 1.56 1.68
CA ILE A 114 -7.72 1.18 0.37
C ILE A 114 -6.79 -0.04 0.48
N PRO A 115 -5.92 -0.18 1.51
CA PRO A 115 -5.10 -1.38 1.65
C PRO A 115 -5.85 -2.60 2.21
N LEU A 116 -7.11 -2.46 2.62
CA LEU A 116 -7.87 -3.55 3.28
C LEU A 116 -7.91 -4.87 2.48
N PRO A 117 -7.97 -4.87 1.13
CA PRO A 117 -7.88 -6.09 0.35
C PRO A 117 -6.61 -6.91 0.58
N ILE A 118 -5.48 -6.28 0.99
CA ILE A 118 -4.24 -6.98 1.34
C ILE A 118 -4.44 -7.82 2.61
N LEU A 119 -5.22 -7.32 3.55
CA LEU A 119 -5.58 -8.05 4.77
C LEU A 119 -6.63 -9.14 4.48
N ALA A 120 -7.65 -8.80 3.71
CA ALA A 120 -8.79 -9.66 3.43
C ALA A 120 -8.51 -10.75 2.39
N GLY A 121 -7.66 -10.46 1.40
CA GLY A 121 -7.35 -11.39 0.31
C GLY A 121 -6.87 -12.76 0.75
N PRO A 122 -5.85 -12.89 1.61
CA PRO A 122 -5.40 -14.18 2.13
C PRO A 122 -6.50 -14.95 2.87
N ILE A 123 -7.39 -14.26 3.57
CA ILE A 123 -8.52 -14.88 4.28
C ILE A 123 -9.53 -15.44 3.26
N TYR A 124 -9.88 -14.65 2.26
CA TYR A 124 -10.91 -15.01 1.28
C TYR A 124 -10.42 -16.10 0.31
N PHE A 125 -9.27 -15.89 -0.35
CA PHE A 125 -8.78 -16.78 -1.40
C PHE A 125 -8.04 -18.01 -0.86
N ALA A 126 -7.24 -17.87 0.20
CA ALA A 126 -6.40 -18.94 0.73
C ALA A 126 -6.91 -19.54 2.05
N LYS A 127 -8.05 -19.06 2.57
CA LYS A 127 -8.58 -19.46 3.89
C LYS A 127 -7.55 -19.32 5.02
N ALA A 128 -6.62 -18.38 4.84
CA ALA A 128 -5.55 -18.14 5.80
C ALA A 128 -6.02 -17.32 7.01
N SER A 129 -5.24 -17.32 8.10
CA SER A 129 -5.50 -16.44 9.23
C SER A 129 -5.16 -14.98 8.90
N THR A 130 -5.76 -14.04 9.65
CA THR A 130 -5.46 -12.60 9.55
C THR A 130 -3.97 -12.29 9.74
N ALA A 131 -3.25 -13.11 10.51
CA ALA A 131 -1.82 -12.94 10.75
C ALA A 131 -0.98 -12.97 9.47
N VAL A 132 -1.46 -13.64 8.41
CA VAL A 132 -0.75 -13.73 7.12
C VAL A 132 -0.78 -12.39 6.38
N GLY A 133 -1.93 -11.72 6.32
CA GLY A 133 -2.10 -10.44 5.61
C GLY A 133 -1.66 -9.21 6.42
N LEU A 134 -1.71 -9.29 7.74
CA LEU A 134 -1.53 -8.16 8.64
C LEU A 134 -0.19 -7.40 8.45
N PRO A 135 0.99 -8.04 8.37
CA PRO A 135 2.24 -7.32 8.21
C PRO A 135 2.30 -6.54 6.88
N TYR A 136 1.73 -7.08 5.83
CA TYR A 136 1.67 -6.45 4.52
C TYR A 136 0.67 -5.28 4.48
N TYR A 137 -0.48 -5.44 5.12
CA TYR A 137 -1.45 -4.37 5.34
C TYR A 137 -0.82 -3.20 6.10
N LEU A 138 -0.11 -3.49 7.20
CA LEU A 138 0.59 -2.46 7.97
C LEU A 138 1.68 -1.77 7.13
N GLY A 139 2.37 -2.50 6.26
CA GLY A 139 3.32 -1.92 5.30
C GLY A 139 2.66 -0.91 4.37
N ALA A 140 1.54 -1.28 3.77
CA ALA A 140 0.76 -0.40 2.90
C ALA A 140 0.24 0.84 3.65
N VAL A 141 -0.32 0.65 4.85
CA VAL A 141 -0.80 1.76 5.71
C VAL A 141 0.36 2.69 6.11
N SER A 142 1.53 2.15 6.46
CA SER A 142 2.70 2.96 6.84
C SER A 142 3.20 3.83 5.70
N GLY A 143 3.22 3.29 4.48
CA GLY A 143 3.57 4.05 3.27
C GLY A 143 2.56 5.15 2.98
N TYR A 144 1.27 4.84 3.03
CA TYR A 144 0.21 5.82 2.85
C TYR A 144 0.29 6.94 3.90
N LEU A 145 0.53 6.57 5.17
CA LEU A 145 0.72 7.51 6.27
C LEU A 145 1.91 8.46 6.01
N SER A 146 3.03 7.92 5.52
CA SER A 146 4.21 8.73 5.20
C SER A 146 3.90 9.82 4.15
N HIS A 147 3.05 9.50 3.17
CA HIS A 147 2.57 10.48 2.18
C HIS A 147 1.72 11.58 2.84
N LEU A 148 0.71 11.19 3.63
CA LEU A 148 -0.17 12.16 4.29
C LEU A 148 0.59 13.10 5.23
N ILE A 149 1.64 12.61 5.91
CA ILE A 149 2.53 13.41 6.75
C ILE A 149 3.35 14.38 5.89
N ALA A 150 3.97 13.89 4.81
CA ALA A 150 4.81 14.68 3.91
C ALA A 150 4.05 15.87 3.29
N ASP A 151 2.77 15.67 2.97
CA ASP A 151 1.90 16.71 2.42
C ASP A 151 1.25 17.60 3.49
N GLY A 152 1.42 17.25 4.77
CA GLY A 152 0.82 17.97 5.89
C GLY A 152 -0.71 17.88 5.91
N THR A 153 -1.29 16.89 5.25
CA THR A 153 -2.74 16.75 5.07
C THR A 153 -3.43 16.45 6.40
N ILE A 154 -2.82 15.65 7.25
CA ILE A 154 -3.32 15.31 8.58
C ILE A 154 -3.47 16.57 9.44
N ARG A 155 -2.52 17.51 9.32
CA ARG A 155 -2.52 18.75 10.11
C ARG A 155 -3.52 19.79 9.58
N ARG A 156 -3.74 19.84 8.26
CA ARG A 156 -4.54 20.91 7.62
C ARG A 156 -6.02 20.61 7.55
N ARG A 157 -6.43 19.35 7.44
CA ARG A 157 -7.82 18.93 7.14
C ARG A 157 -8.50 18.19 8.28
N GLY A 158 -7.80 17.84 9.35
CA GLY A 158 -8.37 17.05 10.44
C GLY A 158 -8.79 15.64 10.00
N PHE A 159 -9.30 14.87 10.95
CA PHE A 159 -9.70 13.47 10.75
C PHE A 159 -10.99 13.30 9.91
N TRP A 160 -11.81 14.34 9.74
CA TRP A 160 -13.22 14.25 9.33
C TRP A 160 -13.60 14.94 8.01
N TRP A 161 -12.64 15.33 7.16
CA TRP A 161 -13.03 16.07 5.94
C TRP A 161 -13.45 15.16 4.78
N TRP A 162 -14.73 15.25 4.42
CA TRP A 162 -15.39 14.56 3.30
C TRP A 162 -15.58 15.43 2.05
N TRP A 163 -15.21 16.73 2.07
CA TRP A 163 -15.52 17.71 1.00
C TRP A 163 -14.28 18.31 0.37
#